data_9d8cbbce654cfc425a215bb7dc6ec303
#
_entry.id   9d8cbbce654cfc425a215bb7dc6ec303
#
_cell.length_a   1.000
_cell.length_b   1.000
_cell.length_c   1.000
_cell.angle_alpha   90.00
_cell.angle_beta   90.00
_cell.angle_gamma   90.00
#
_symmetry.space_group_name_H-M   'P 1'
#
loop_
_entity.id
_entity.type
_entity.pdbx_description
1 polymer ?
#
loop_
_entity_poly.entity_id
_entity_poly.type
_entity_poly.pdbx_seq_one_letter_code
_entity_poly.pdbx_strand_id
1 'polypeptide(L)'
;LACDLIVASDDDKTRIGLPETQLGILPGWGGSHRLPKRIGLPLSLDAILTGRLFKARVAWKRGMVDRIAKPEYLLEVAKDIAMGRKKLQRKHRGWKAWAMDKNPLMAKFIASQARKTIMKKTRGKYPAVLRALDMVIAAPSESRESGARKEAIAIAELASGPVCKALVSIFKG
;
A
#
# COMPACT_ATOMS: atom_id res chain seq x y z
N LEU A 1 -1.43 8.10 4.01
CA LEU A 1 -2.31 7.02 4.54
C LEU A 1 -2.66 7.20 6.03
N ALA A 2 -1.95 8.08 6.74
CA ALA A 2 -2.22 8.36 8.16
C ALA A 2 -3.38 9.35 8.38
N CYS A 3 -3.71 10.16 7.38
CA CYS A 3 -4.77 11.16 7.47
C CYS A 3 -6.15 10.56 7.18
N ASP A 4 -7.20 11.22 7.67
CA ASP A 4 -8.60 10.83 7.44
C ASP A 4 -8.98 10.97 5.97
N LEU A 5 -8.57 12.06 5.33
CA LEU A 5 -8.82 12.34 3.93
C LEU A 5 -7.51 12.68 3.20
N ILE A 6 -7.43 12.29 1.94
CA ILE A 6 -6.26 12.51 1.09
C ILE A 6 -6.73 13.18 -0.21
N VAL A 7 -6.18 14.36 -0.48
CA VAL A 7 -6.35 15.06 -1.76
C VAL A 7 -5.05 14.97 -2.53
N ALA A 8 -5.10 14.60 -3.80
CA ALA A 8 -3.93 14.50 -4.66
C ALA A 8 -4.03 15.45 -5.85
N SER A 9 -2.88 15.91 -6.35
CA SER A 9 -2.82 16.69 -7.58
C SER A 9 -3.16 15.82 -8.80
N ASP A 10 -4.03 16.34 -9.68
CA ASP A 10 -4.34 15.73 -10.99
C ASP A 10 -3.34 16.21 -12.05
N ASP A 11 -2.06 16.18 -11.71
CA ASP A 11 -0.95 16.47 -12.60
C ASP A 11 -0.45 15.18 -13.26
N ASP A 12 -0.05 15.27 -14.53
CA ASP A 12 0.44 14.11 -15.27
C ASP A 12 1.74 13.52 -14.68
N LYS A 13 2.49 14.27 -13.90
CA LYS A 13 3.70 13.81 -13.17
C LYS A 13 3.38 13.18 -11.83
N THR A 14 2.17 13.38 -11.30
CA THR A 14 1.78 12.82 -9.99
C THR A 14 1.75 11.29 -10.03
N ARG A 15 2.53 10.70 -9.13
CA ARG A 15 2.60 9.24 -8.93
C ARG A 15 2.33 8.90 -7.47
N ILE A 16 1.46 7.91 -7.26
CA ILE A 16 1.02 7.48 -5.92
C ILE A 16 1.21 5.97 -5.82
N GLY A 17 1.94 5.53 -4.83
CA GLY A 17 2.19 4.11 -4.60
C GLY A 17 3.13 3.87 -3.44
N LEU A 18 3.53 2.62 -3.26
CA LEU A 18 4.46 2.15 -2.24
C LEU A 18 5.51 1.27 -2.94
N PRO A 19 6.58 1.88 -3.51
CA PRO A 19 7.55 1.17 -4.34
C PRO A 19 8.66 0.47 -3.57
N GLU A 20 8.64 0.47 -2.24
CA GLU A 20 9.72 0.04 -1.36
C GLU A 20 10.16 -1.41 -1.63
N THR A 21 9.25 -2.27 -2.08
CA THR A 21 9.59 -3.65 -2.44
C THR A 21 10.58 -3.72 -3.62
N GLN A 22 10.62 -2.73 -4.49
CA GLN A 22 11.61 -2.65 -5.58
C GLN A 22 13.03 -2.43 -5.06
N LEU A 23 13.18 -1.88 -3.85
CA LEU A 23 14.45 -1.70 -3.16
C LEU A 23 14.79 -2.84 -2.20
N GLY A 24 13.98 -3.93 -2.19
CA GLY A 24 14.23 -5.08 -1.33
C GLY A 24 13.81 -4.89 0.12
N ILE A 25 12.99 -3.88 0.43
CA ILE A 25 12.35 -3.67 1.73
C ILE A 25 10.82 -3.67 1.57
N LEU A 26 10.10 -3.56 2.65
CA LEU A 26 8.63 -3.37 2.59
C LEU A 26 8.23 -1.94 2.98
N PRO A 27 7.01 -1.50 2.61
CA PRO A 27 6.52 -0.17 2.95
C PRO A 27 6.53 0.07 4.46
N GLY A 28 7.24 1.12 4.88
CA GLY A 28 7.33 1.55 6.27
C GLY A 28 6.21 2.48 6.72
N TRP A 29 6.32 2.97 7.97
CA TRP A 29 5.38 3.91 8.61
C TRP A 29 3.92 3.48 8.52
N GLY A 30 3.67 2.18 8.57
CA GLY A 30 2.34 1.58 8.49
C GLY A 30 1.80 1.48 7.07
N GLY A 31 2.63 1.57 6.05
CA GLY A 31 2.20 1.45 4.65
C GLY A 31 1.61 0.09 4.35
N SER A 32 2.29 -0.98 4.76
CA SER A 32 1.84 -2.36 4.58
C SER A 32 0.57 -2.72 5.38
N HIS A 33 0.27 -1.96 6.45
CA HIS A 33 -0.89 -2.16 7.30
C HIS A 33 -2.09 -1.27 6.94
N ARG A 34 -1.83 0.00 6.58
CA ARG A 34 -2.91 0.97 6.28
C ARG A 34 -3.51 0.81 4.91
N LEU A 35 -2.68 0.48 3.90
CA LEU A 35 -3.18 0.35 2.53
C LEU A 35 -4.21 -0.78 2.40
N PRO A 36 -4.02 -2.00 2.96
CA PRO A 36 -5.02 -3.06 2.92
C PRO A 36 -6.35 -2.67 3.58
N LYS A 37 -6.30 -1.97 4.70
CA LYS A 37 -7.51 -1.47 5.37
C LYS A 37 -8.23 -0.39 4.55
N ARG A 38 -7.51 0.32 3.70
CA ARG A 38 -8.05 1.38 2.87
C ARG A 38 -8.68 0.87 1.57
N ILE A 39 -7.95 0.05 0.81
CA ILE A 39 -8.36 -0.38 -0.53
C ILE A 39 -8.61 -1.89 -0.67
N GLY A 40 -8.37 -2.66 0.39
CA GLY A 40 -8.57 -4.11 0.46
C GLY A 40 -7.38 -4.94 -0.01
N LEU A 41 -7.45 -6.24 0.28
CA LEU A 41 -6.35 -7.17 0.06
C LEU A 41 -5.91 -7.25 -1.41
N PRO A 42 -6.79 -7.49 -2.41
CA PRO A 42 -6.32 -7.72 -3.77
C PRO A 42 -5.61 -6.50 -4.37
N LEU A 43 -6.17 -5.29 -4.19
CA LEU A 43 -5.57 -4.05 -4.72
C LEU A 43 -4.28 -3.68 -3.99
N SER A 44 -4.21 -3.96 -2.69
CA SER A 44 -3.01 -3.69 -1.90
C SER A 44 -1.88 -4.63 -2.25
N LEU A 45 -2.18 -5.90 -2.51
CA LEU A 45 -1.20 -6.86 -3.00
C LEU A 45 -0.67 -6.44 -4.37
N ASP A 46 -1.54 -6.05 -5.32
CA ASP A 46 -1.07 -5.52 -6.60
C ASP A 46 -0.14 -4.31 -6.41
N ALA A 47 -0.52 -3.35 -5.57
CA ALA A 47 0.26 -2.13 -5.35
C ALA A 47 1.61 -2.41 -4.66
N ILE A 48 1.60 -3.16 -3.56
CA ILE A 48 2.78 -3.34 -2.71
C ILE A 48 3.75 -4.38 -3.29
N LEU A 49 3.23 -5.55 -3.74
CA LEU A 49 4.10 -6.61 -4.24
C LEU A 49 4.80 -6.26 -5.55
N THR A 50 4.17 -5.39 -6.37
CA THR A 50 4.77 -4.92 -7.62
C THR A 50 5.55 -3.62 -7.47
N GLY A 51 5.36 -2.89 -6.36
CA GLY A 51 5.91 -1.54 -6.17
C GLY A 51 5.39 -0.54 -7.21
N ARG A 52 4.23 -0.82 -7.81
CA ARG A 52 3.66 0.00 -8.90
C ARG A 52 3.22 1.38 -8.42
N LEU A 53 3.57 2.38 -9.21
CA LEU A 53 3.08 3.74 -9.04
C LEU A 53 1.88 4.00 -9.96
N PHE A 54 0.85 4.62 -9.42
CA PHE A 54 -0.40 4.93 -10.12
C PHE A 54 -0.50 6.42 -10.42
N LYS A 55 -1.03 6.79 -11.60
CA LYS A 55 -1.47 8.17 -11.87
C LYS A 55 -2.58 8.56 -10.89
N ALA A 56 -2.70 9.85 -10.57
CA ALA A 56 -3.67 10.38 -9.59
C ALA A 56 -5.11 9.88 -9.83
N ARG A 57 -5.59 9.89 -11.07
CA ARG A 57 -6.93 9.39 -11.45
C ARG A 57 -7.13 7.91 -11.16
N VAL A 58 -6.10 7.08 -11.40
CA VAL A 58 -6.17 5.65 -11.11
C VAL A 58 -6.17 5.40 -9.59
N ALA A 59 -5.31 6.10 -8.86
CA ALA A 59 -5.26 6.05 -7.40
C ALA A 59 -6.60 6.48 -6.77
N TRP A 60 -7.24 7.53 -7.31
CA TRP A 60 -8.57 7.97 -6.88
C TRP A 60 -9.65 6.92 -7.17
N LYS A 61 -9.67 6.35 -8.38
CA LYS A 61 -10.63 5.28 -8.72
C LYS A 61 -10.48 4.06 -7.81
N ARG A 62 -9.25 3.72 -7.41
CA ARG A 62 -8.93 2.61 -6.50
C ARG A 62 -9.12 2.93 -5.02
N GLY A 63 -9.47 4.17 -4.67
CA GLY A 63 -9.68 4.59 -3.27
C GLY A 63 -8.40 4.85 -2.48
N MET A 64 -7.25 4.90 -3.15
CA MET A 64 -5.96 5.26 -2.51
C MET A 64 -5.95 6.71 -2.05
N VAL A 65 -6.64 7.59 -2.78
CA VAL A 65 -6.91 8.98 -2.43
C VAL A 65 -8.40 9.26 -2.53
N ASP A 66 -8.89 10.27 -1.78
CA ASP A 66 -10.33 10.56 -1.67
C ASP A 66 -10.78 11.56 -2.74
N ARG A 67 -9.89 12.45 -3.15
CA ARG A 67 -10.16 13.46 -4.17
C ARG A 67 -8.91 13.78 -4.98
N ILE A 68 -9.13 14.23 -6.21
CA ILE A 68 -8.11 14.84 -7.05
C ILE A 68 -8.51 16.28 -7.36
N ALA A 69 -7.54 17.17 -7.48
CA ALA A 69 -7.71 18.57 -7.83
C ALA A 69 -6.60 18.99 -8.80
N LYS A 70 -6.88 19.97 -9.66
CA LYS A 70 -5.83 20.58 -10.47
C LYS A 70 -4.74 21.18 -9.60
N PRO A 71 -3.47 21.21 -10.03
CA PRO A 71 -2.35 21.73 -9.24
C PRO A 71 -2.63 23.10 -8.64
N GLU A 72 -3.22 24.01 -9.42
CA GLU A 72 -3.49 25.40 -9.04
C GLU A 72 -4.48 25.52 -7.87
N TYR A 73 -5.42 24.57 -7.77
CA TYR A 73 -6.49 24.57 -6.76
C TYR A 73 -6.26 23.56 -5.64
N LEU A 74 -5.14 22.81 -5.65
CA LEU A 74 -4.91 21.72 -4.71
C LEU A 74 -4.97 22.17 -3.25
N LEU A 75 -4.26 23.27 -2.93
CA LEU A 75 -4.19 23.80 -1.58
C LEU A 75 -5.54 24.37 -1.12
N GLU A 76 -6.24 25.11 -1.98
CA GLU A 76 -7.56 25.66 -1.69
C GLU A 76 -8.57 24.55 -1.40
N VAL A 77 -8.64 23.52 -2.29
CA VAL A 77 -9.52 22.37 -2.10
C VAL A 77 -9.22 21.63 -0.82
N ALA A 78 -7.93 21.42 -0.49
CA ALA A 78 -7.53 20.76 0.74
C ALA A 78 -7.92 21.57 1.99
N LYS A 79 -7.72 22.91 1.98
CA LYS A 79 -8.14 23.82 3.05
C LYS A 79 -9.67 23.82 3.24
N ASP A 80 -10.43 23.91 2.16
CA ASP A 80 -11.90 23.89 2.22
C ASP A 80 -12.44 22.61 2.85
N ILE A 81 -11.83 21.47 2.51
CA ILE A 81 -12.19 20.18 3.10
C ILE A 81 -11.79 20.13 4.58
N ALA A 82 -10.58 20.57 4.92
CA ALA A 82 -10.10 20.56 6.30
C ALA A 82 -10.91 21.48 7.23
N MET A 83 -11.39 22.61 6.70
CA MET A 83 -12.25 23.55 7.42
C MET A 83 -13.75 23.19 7.39
N GLY A 84 -14.11 22.05 6.80
CA GLY A 84 -15.50 21.61 6.70
C GLY A 84 -16.37 22.41 5.71
N ARG A 85 -15.78 23.33 4.93
CA ARG A 85 -16.51 24.12 3.90
C ARG A 85 -16.97 23.26 2.75
N LYS A 86 -16.21 22.21 2.41
CA LYS A 86 -16.58 21.18 1.43
C LYS A 86 -16.64 19.83 2.12
N LYS A 87 -17.81 19.20 2.12
CA LYS A 87 -17.98 17.84 2.62
C LYS A 87 -17.36 16.85 1.63
N LEU A 88 -16.41 16.08 2.09
CA LEU A 88 -15.83 14.97 1.36
C LEU A 88 -15.98 13.70 2.20
N GLN A 89 -16.64 12.72 1.65
CA GLN A 89 -16.75 11.41 2.28
C GLN A 89 -15.78 10.44 1.59
N ARG A 90 -15.06 9.68 2.40
CA ARG A 90 -14.27 8.56 1.89
C ARG A 90 -15.20 7.57 1.21
N LYS A 91 -14.83 7.11 0.01
CA LYS A 91 -15.55 6.01 -0.64
C LYS A 91 -15.48 4.78 0.25
N HIS A 92 -16.61 4.44 0.88
CA HIS A 92 -16.68 3.20 1.65
C HIS A 92 -16.66 2.00 0.70
N ARG A 93 -15.82 1.07 1.00
CA ARG A 93 -15.87 -0.25 0.35
C ARG A 93 -17.14 -0.94 0.81
N GLY A 94 -17.92 -1.42 -0.15
CA GLY A 94 -19.17 -2.11 0.15
C GLY A 94 -18.96 -3.25 1.16
N TRP A 95 -19.99 -3.57 1.97
CA TRP A 95 -19.92 -4.58 3.01
C TRP A 95 -19.40 -5.96 2.53
N LYS A 96 -19.71 -6.33 1.27
CA LYS A 96 -19.20 -7.57 0.65
C LYS A 96 -17.67 -7.58 0.56
N ALA A 97 -17.06 -6.47 0.14
CA ALA A 97 -15.61 -6.36 0.04
C ALA A 97 -14.94 -6.38 1.42
N TRP A 98 -15.56 -5.74 2.40
CA TRP A 98 -15.11 -5.79 3.80
C TRP A 98 -15.21 -7.21 4.39
N ALA A 99 -16.32 -7.92 4.14
CA ALA A 99 -16.49 -9.29 4.57
C ALA A 99 -15.48 -10.24 3.95
N MET A 100 -15.17 -10.06 2.66
CA MET A 100 -14.12 -10.84 1.97
C MET A 100 -12.75 -10.65 2.61
N ASP A 101 -12.36 -9.42 2.95
CA ASP A 101 -11.05 -9.15 3.55
C ASP A 101 -10.91 -9.74 4.96
N LYS A 102 -12.01 -9.84 5.70
CA LYS A 102 -12.03 -10.44 7.05
C LYS A 102 -12.25 -11.96 7.06
N ASN A 103 -12.57 -12.56 5.92
CA ASN A 103 -12.75 -14.00 5.82
C ASN A 103 -11.37 -14.70 5.81
N PRO A 104 -11.02 -15.48 6.83
CA PRO A 104 -9.71 -16.12 6.92
C PRO A 104 -9.46 -17.15 5.82
N LEU A 105 -10.50 -17.83 5.33
CA LEU A 105 -10.37 -18.80 4.24
C LEU A 105 -10.05 -18.08 2.93
N MET A 106 -10.74 -16.96 2.65
CA MET A 106 -10.46 -16.15 1.47
C MET A 106 -9.06 -15.52 1.53
N ALA A 107 -8.65 -15.01 2.69
CA ALA A 107 -7.31 -14.47 2.90
C ALA A 107 -6.23 -15.55 2.66
N LYS A 108 -6.43 -16.77 3.18
CA LYS A 108 -5.52 -17.92 2.93
C LYS A 108 -5.47 -18.30 1.45
N PHE A 109 -6.60 -18.31 0.77
CA PHE A 109 -6.65 -18.61 -0.67
C PHE A 109 -5.87 -17.56 -1.49
N ILE A 110 -6.12 -16.28 -1.25
CA ILE A 110 -5.42 -15.17 -1.90
C ILE A 110 -3.91 -15.25 -1.61
N ALA A 111 -3.53 -15.49 -0.34
CA ALA A 111 -2.14 -15.65 0.06
C ALA A 111 -1.45 -16.81 -0.68
N SER A 112 -2.10 -17.96 -0.77
CA SER A 112 -1.57 -19.14 -1.47
C SER A 112 -1.31 -18.86 -2.96
N GLN A 113 -2.26 -18.25 -3.65
CA GLN A 113 -2.12 -17.91 -5.07
C GLN A 113 -1.02 -16.85 -5.29
N ALA A 114 -1.00 -15.81 -4.46
CA ALA A 114 0.04 -14.78 -4.53
C ALA A 114 1.43 -15.38 -4.27
N ARG A 115 1.56 -16.24 -3.24
CA ARG A 115 2.82 -16.92 -2.90
C ARG A 115 3.33 -17.80 -4.03
N LYS A 116 2.45 -18.61 -4.65
CA LYS A 116 2.81 -19.40 -5.84
C LYS A 116 3.35 -18.52 -6.97
N THR A 117 2.68 -17.41 -7.25
CA THR A 117 3.11 -16.48 -8.30
C THR A 117 4.45 -15.82 -7.99
N ILE A 118 4.65 -15.40 -6.73
CA ILE A 118 5.93 -14.83 -6.27
C ILE A 118 7.03 -15.86 -6.41
N MET A 119 6.84 -17.07 -5.88
CA MET A 119 7.85 -18.14 -5.94
C MET A 119 8.23 -18.51 -7.37
N LYS A 120 7.24 -18.59 -8.27
CA LYS A 120 7.49 -18.85 -9.70
C LYS A 120 8.37 -17.75 -10.33
N LYS A 121 8.14 -16.47 -9.97
CA LYS A 121 8.86 -15.33 -10.54
C LYS A 121 10.24 -15.11 -9.89
N THR A 122 10.33 -15.26 -8.57
CA THR A 122 11.52 -14.87 -7.81
C THR A 122 12.39 -16.06 -7.42
N ARG A 123 11.89 -17.28 -7.55
CA ARG A 123 12.54 -18.51 -7.05
C ARG A 123 12.95 -18.41 -5.57
N GLY A 124 12.21 -17.64 -4.77
CA GLY A 124 12.50 -17.38 -3.37
C GLY A 124 13.65 -16.40 -3.10
N LYS A 125 14.32 -15.89 -4.13
CA LYS A 125 15.49 -15.00 -3.98
C LYS A 125 15.15 -13.55 -3.62
N TYR A 126 13.87 -13.25 -3.44
CA TYR A 126 13.38 -11.89 -3.17
C TYR A 126 12.54 -11.84 -1.89
N PRO A 127 13.19 -11.84 -0.69
CA PRO A 127 12.51 -12.01 0.59
C PRO A 127 11.52 -10.87 0.90
N ALA A 128 11.80 -9.65 0.44
CA ALA A 128 10.94 -8.48 0.69
C ALA A 128 9.49 -8.69 0.24
N VAL A 129 9.28 -9.27 -0.95
CA VAL A 129 7.95 -9.49 -1.52
C VAL A 129 7.18 -10.55 -0.74
N LEU A 130 7.85 -11.59 -0.21
CA LEU A 130 7.23 -12.61 0.64
C LEU A 130 6.86 -12.03 1.99
N ARG A 131 7.75 -11.25 2.62
CA ARG A 131 7.45 -10.55 3.88
C ARG A 131 6.32 -9.55 3.72
N ALA A 132 6.31 -8.78 2.62
CA ALA A 132 5.23 -7.85 2.30
C ALA A 132 3.88 -8.58 2.12
N LEU A 133 3.85 -9.75 1.46
CA LEU A 133 2.67 -10.58 1.35
C LEU A 133 2.10 -10.92 2.73
N ASP A 134 2.95 -11.45 3.63
CA ASP A 134 2.53 -11.87 4.97
C ASP A 134 1.96 -10.69 5.78
N MET A 135 2.60 -9.52 5.70
CA MET A 135 2.14 -8.30 6.38
C MET A 135 0.79 -7.81 5.84
N VAL A 136 0.62 -7.78 4.52
CA VAL A 136 -0.61 -7.33 3.87
C VAL A 136 -1.78 -8.26 4.20
N ILE A 137 -1.56 -9.57 4.20
CA ILE A 137 -2.60 -10.56 4.52
C ILE A 137 -3.03 -10.48 5.99
N ALA A 138 -2.11 -10.21 6.91
CA ALA A 138 -2.41 -10.08 8.34
C ALA A 138 -3.12 -8.75 8.69
N ALA A 139 -2.91 -7.71 7.90
CA ALA A 139 -3.33 -6.34 8.21
C ALA A 139 -4.83 -6.16 8.56
N PRO A 140 -5.82 -6.84 7.92
CA PRO A 140 -7.23 -6.64 8.24
C PRO A 140 -7.61 -7.08 9.66
N SER A 141 -6.93 -8.09 10.20
CA SER A 141 -7.20 -8.67 11.53
C SER A 141 -6.27 -8.16 12.63
N GLU A 142 -5.24 -7.40 12.25
CA GLU A 142 -4.19 -6.98 13.18
C GLU A 142 -4.43 -5.57 13.75
N SER A 143 -4.01 -5.34 15.01
CA SER A 143 -4.01 -4.00 15.60
C SER A 143 -2.95 -3.12 14.93
N ARG A 144 -3.15 -1.79 14.99
CA ARG A 144 -2.20 -0.82 14.43
C ARG A 144 -0.82 -0.94 15.07
N GLU A 145 -0.78 -1.14 16.39
CA GLU A 145 0.45 -1.21 17.14
C GLU A 145 1.23 -2.51 16.85
N SER A 146 0.56 -3.65 16.84
CA SER A 146 1.15 -4.93 16.46
C SER A 146 1.70 -4.90 15.03
N GLY A 147 0.91 -4.39 14.07
CA GLY A 147 1.33 -4.23 12.69
C GLY A 147 2.56 -3.34 12.54
N ALA A 148 2.60 -2.19 13.24
CA ALA A 148 3.74 -1.28 13.19
C ALA A 148 5.02 -1.92 13.76
N ARG A 149 4.91 -2.66 14.87
CA ARG A 149 6.05 -3.38 15.47
C ARG A 149 6.61 -4.45 14.53
N LYS A 150 5.75 -5.27 13.95
CA LYS A 150 6.16 -6.31 12.98
C LYS A 150 6.77 -5.70 11.73
N GLU A 151 6.21 -4.60 11.23
CA GLU A 151 6.72 -3.86 10.10
C GLU A 151 8.14 -3.34 10.37
N ALA A 152 8.38 -2.72 11.53
CA ALA A 152 9.69 -2.22 11.91
C ALA A 152 10.75 -3.33 11.98
N ILE A 153 10.41 -4.48 12.59
CA ILE A 153 11.32 -5.65 12.66
C ILE A 153 11.63 -6.16 11.25
N ALA A 154 10.60 -6.36 10.42
CA ALA A 154 10.78 -6.88 9.07
C ALA A 154 11.60 -5.92 8.18
N ILE A 155 11.42 -4.60 8.33
CA ILE A 155 12.24 -3.61 7.62
C ILE A 155 13.70 -3.69 8.05
N ALA A 156 13.96 -3.76 9.36
CA ALA A 156 15.33 -3.85 9.88
C ALA A 156 16.06 -5.10 9.36
N GLU A 157 15.39 -6.27 9.35
CA GLU A 157 15.92 -7.51 8.80
C GLU A 157 16.22 -7.40 7.32
N LEU A 158 15.28 -6.85 6.53
CA LEU A 158 15.42 -6.73 5.08
C LEU A 158 16.47 -5.70 4.68
N ALA A 159 16.51 -4.55 5.35
CA ALA A 159 17.44 -3.46 5.05
C ALA A 159 18.90 -3.85 5.32
N SER A 160 19.14 -4.66 6.35
CA SER A 160 20.48 -5.22 6.65
C SER A 160 20.89 -6.33 5.69
N GLY A 161 19.94 -6.91 4.96
CA GLY A 161 20.13 -8.06 4.08
C GLY A 161 20.90 -7.73 2.78
N PRO A 162 21.52 -8.76 2.15
CA PRO A 162 22.32 -8.57 0.94
C PRO A 162 21.49 -8.11 -0.27
N VAL A 163 20.22 -8.56 -0.35
CA VAL A 163 19.34 -8.20 -1.48
C VAL A 163 19.05 -6.70 -1.51
N CYS A 164 18.71 -6.11 -0.36
CA CYS A 164 18.47 -4.68 -0.27
C CYS A 164 19.73 -3.88 -0.62
N LYS A 165 20.88 -4.27 -0.06
CA LYS A 165 22.16 -3.61 -0.34
C LYS A 165 22.50 -3.63 -1.84
N ALA A 166 22.34 -4.77 -2.50
CA ALA A 166 22.56 -4.91 -3.93
C ALA A 166 21.61 -4.04 -4.76
N LEU A 167 20.32 -4.04 -4.45
CA LEU A 167 19.32 -3.24 -5.16
C LEU A 167 19.54 -1.73 -4.99
N VAL A 168 19.87 -1.28 -3.78
CA VAL A 168 20.19 0.12 -3.49
C VAL A 168 21.46 0.54 -4.24
N SER A 169 22.46 -0.33 -4.34
CA SER A 169 23.68 -0.06 -5.13
C SER A 169 23.35 0.13 -6.60
N ILE A 170 22.54 -0.76 -7.20
CA ILE A 170 22.09 -0.65 -8.59
C ILE A 170 21.26 0.63 -8.81
N PHE A 171 20.47 1.04 -7.84
CA PHE A 171 19.62 2.23 -7.96
C PHE A 171 20.42 3.53 -7.87
N LYS A 172 21.60 3.52 -7.23
CA LYS A 172 22.49 4.68 -7.09
C LYS A 172 23.47 4.86 -8.25
N GLY A 173 23.76 3.80 -9.01
CA GLY A 173 24.66 3.83 -10.17
C GLY A 173 23.94 4.26 -11.41
#